data_0b87ade8b37184ef21d15154f9901e25
#
_entry.id   0b87ade8b37184ef21d15154f9901e25
#
_cell.length_a   1.000
_cell.length_b   1.000
_cell.length_c   1.000
_cell.angle_alpha   90.00
_cell.angle_beta   90.00
_cell.angle_gamma   90.00
#
_symmetry.space_group_name_H-M   'P 1'
#
loop_
_entity.id
_entity.type
_entity.pdbx_description
1 polymer ?
#
loop_
_entity_poly.entity_id
_entity_poly.type
_entity_poly.pdbx_seq_one_letter_code
_entity_poly.pdbx_strand_id
1 'polypeptide(L)'
;MIILNDAIELISTGLDVDENGFEIQAERKREIFADKKSVRSSEFYQAQSQGFKLDIMFNIKPYEYENEKYLIFENQKYKIERTYEKDSENLEIVCSKVI
;
A
#
# COMPACT_ATOMS: atom_id res chain seq x y z
N MET A 1 11.87 -6.95 17.13
CA MET A 1 11.89 -7.79 15.92
C MET A 1 10.54 -7.70 15.20
N ILE A 2 10.56 -7.42 13.92
CA ILE A 2 9.34 -7.34 13.11
C ILE A 2 9.07 -8.71 12.52
N ILE A 3 7.88 -9.23 12.76
CA ILE A 3 7.45 -10.49 12.15
C ILE A 3 6.54 -10.13 10.99
N LEU A 4 6.98 -10.42 9.76
CA LEU A 4 6.20 -10.15 8.56
C LEU A 4 5.42 -11.41 8.20
N ASN A 5 4.19 -11.49 8.72
CA ASN A 5 3.34 -12.68 8.59
C ASN A 5 2.34 -12.63 7.44
N ASP A 6 2.13 -11.46 6.86
CA ASP A 6 1.13 -11.27 5.83
C ASP A 6 1.80 -11.01 4.48
N ALA A 7 1.09 -11.29 3.41
CA ALA A 7 1.54 -10.99 2.06
C ALA A 7 0.59 -9.99 1.43
N ILE A 8 1.15 -8.95 0.82
CA ILE A 8 0.39 -7.95 0.07
C ILE A 8 0.98 -7.84 -1.33
N GLU A 9 0.15 -7.41 -2.29
CA GLU A 9 0.61 -7.15 -3.64
C GLU A 9 0.61 -5.64 -3.86
N LEU A 10 1.79 -5.06 -4.05
CA LEU A 10 1.92 -3.64 -4.39
C LEU A 10 1.66 -3.48 -5.89
N ILE A 11 0.82 -2.53 -6.23
CA ILE A 11 0.41 -2.29 -7.62
C ILE A 11 1.04 -1.00 -8.10
N SER A 12 1.82 -1.10 -9.18
CA SER A 12 2.34 0.05 -9.89
C SER A 12 1.77 0.09 -11.30
N THR A 13 1.63 1.31 -11.85
CA THR A 13 1.25 1.49 -13.25
C THR A 13 2.45 2.03 -14.00
N GLY A 14 2.67 1.50 -15.20
CA GLY A 14 3.76 1.92 -16.06
C GLY A 14 3.32 1.94 -17.51
N LEU A 15 4.14 2.50 -18.36
CA LEU A 15 3.92 2.45 -19.81
C LEU A 15 4.55 1.18 -20.36
N ASP A 16 3.81 0.51 -21.21
CA ASP A 16 4.28 -0.67 -21.92
C ASP A 16 3.95 -0.48 -23.40
N VAL A 17 4.43 -1.36 -24.25
CA VAL A 17 4.21 -1.28 -25.70
C VAL A 17 3.48 -2.55 -26.12
N ASP A 18 2.37 -2.38 -26.83
CA ASP A 18 1.61 -3.52 -27.35
C ASP A 18 2.27 -4.11 -28.61
N GLU A 19 1.65 -5.14 -29.18
CA GLU A 19 2.16 -5.82 -30.37
C GLU A 19 2.30 -4.91 -31.60
N ASN A 20 1.53 -3.82 -31.62
CA ASN A 20 1.53 -2.87 -32.74
C ASN A 20 2.43 -1.66 -32.51
N GLY A 21 3.15 -1.64 -31.39
CA GLY A 21 4.05 -0.53 -31.03
C GLY A 21 3.38 0.66 -30.37
N PHE A 22 2.10 0.55 -29.98
CA PHE A 22 1.41 1.62 -29.27
C PHE A 22 1.67 1.54 -27.78
N GLU A 23 1.82 2.72 -27.14
CA GLU A 23 1.97 2.80 -25.70
C GLU A 23 0.64 2.49 -25.01
N ILE A 24 0.68 1.58 -24.04
CA ILE A 24 -0.46 1.23 -23.21
C ILE A 24 -0.06 1.35 -21.74
N GLN A 25 -1.04 1.61 -20.90
CA GLN A 25 -0.81 1.55 -19.45
C GLN A 25 -0.91 0.10 -19.01
N ALA A 26 0.14 -0.36 -18.31
CA ALA A 26 0.20 -1.71 -17.78
C ALA A 26 0.26 -1.63 -16.25
N GLU A 27 -0.53 -2.48 -15.61
CA GLU A 27 -0.51 -2.67 -14.16
C GLU A 27 0.49 -3.76 -13.83
N ARG A 28 1.39 -3.49 -12.89
CA ARG A 28 2.38 -4.45 -12.43
C ARG A 28 2.15 -4.72 -10.96
N LYS A 29 2.11 -5.99 -10.60
CA LYS A 29 1.89 -6.43 -9.22
C LYS A 29 3.15 -7.08 -8.71
N ARG A 30 3.54 -6.70 -7.50
CA ARG A 30 4.72 -7.25 -6.86
C ARG A 30 4.36 -7.66 -5.44
N GLU A 31 4.50 -8.95 -5.13
CA GLU A 31 4.19 -9.47 -3.80
C GLU A 31 5.33 -9.20 -2.84
N ILE A 32 5.01 -8.66 -1.68
CA ILE A 32 5.96 -8.47 -0.58
C ILE A 32 5.34 -8.95 0.71
N PHE A 33 6.17 -9.20 1.70
CA PHE A 33 5.70 -9.51 3.04
C PHE A 33 5.45 -8.25 3.84
N ALA A 34 4.44 -8.28 4.68
CA ALA A 34 4.02 -7.15 5.48
C ALA A 34 3.52 -7.63 6.85
N ASP A 35 3.48 -6.71 7.80
CA ASP A 35 2.85 -6.95 9.09
C ASP A 35 1.62 -6.06 9.20
N LYS A 36 0.44 -6.68 9.22
CA LYS A 36 -0.82 -5.96 9.32
C LYS A 36 -1.00 -5.43 10.73
N LYS A 37 -1.39 -4.15 10.82
CA LYS A 37 -1.65 -3.48 12.10
C LYS A 37 -2.95 -2.70 12.02
N SER A 38 -3.53 -2.43 13.19
CA SER A 38 -4.68 -1.54 13.29
C SER A 38 -4.24 -0.09 13.18
N VAL A 39 -5.06 0.73 12.55
CA VAL A 39 -4.82 2.17 12.48
C VAL A 39 -4.95 2.75 13.90
N ARG A 40 -4.05 3.65 14.28
CA ARG A 40 -4.11 4.29 15.60
C ARG A 40 -5.41 5.09 15.74
N SER A 41 -6.01 5.02 16.92
CA SER A 41 -7.29 5.68 17.18
C SER A 41 -7.27 7.17 16.86
N SER A 42 -6.22 7.89 17.27
CA SER A 42 -6.10 9.32 17.03
C SER A 42 -6.07 9.63 15.53
N GLU A 43 -5.33 8.84 14.75
CA GLU A 43 -5.24 9.02 13.30
C GLU A 43 -6.55 8.68 12.62
N PHE A 44 -7.22 7.61 13.06
CA PHE A 44 -8.52 7.21 12.52
C PHE A 44 -9.55 8.33 12.68
N TYR A 45 -9.67 8.88 13.90
CA TYR A 45 -10.64 9.95 14.15
C TYR A 45 -10.30 11.24 13.42
N GLN A 46 -9.02 11.59 13.34
CA GLN A 46 -8.60 12.78 12.62
C GLN A 46 -8.92 12.67 11.13
N ALA A 47 -8.62 11.53 10.53
CA ALA A 47 -8.93 11.29 9.12
C ALA A 47 -10.43 11.32 8.86
N GLN A 48 -11.22 10.70 9.74
CA GLN A 48 -12.67 10.66 9.63
C GLN A 48 -13.28 12.06 9.67
N SER A 49 -12.75 12.94 10.51
CA SER A 49 -13.23 14.33 10.60
C SER A 49 -12.95 15.12 9.32
N GLN A 50 -11.99 14.69 8.52
CA GLN A 50 -11.65 15.31 7.25
C GLN A 50 -12.29 14.58 6.05
N GLY A 51 -13.15 13.62 6.30
CA GLY A 51 -13.82 12.87 5.25
C GLY A 51 -13.07 11.65 4.72
N PHE A 52 -11.96 11.28 5.34
CA PHE A 52 -11.21 10.08 4.99
C PHE A 52 -11.58 8.92 5.89
N LYS A 53 -11.56 7.72 5.35
CA LYS A 53 -11.73 6.51 6.14
C LYS A 53 -10.48 5.65 6.00
N LEU A 54 -9.71 5.54 7.08
CA LEU A 54 -8.53 4.68 7.12
C LEU A 54 -8.94 3.31 7.65
N ASP A 55 -8.70 2.28 6.88
CA ASP A 55 -9.19 0.94 7.18
C ASP A 55 -8.11 0.02 7.74
N ILE A 56 -6.88 0.15 7.27
CA ILE A 56 -5.83 -0.81 7.58
C ILE A 56 -4.46 -0.16 7.49
N MET A 57 -3.52 -0.68 8.26
CA MET A 57 -2.15 -0.24 8.24
C MET A 57 -1.24 -1.46 8.11
N PHE A 58 -0.17 -1.31 7.34
CA PHE A 58 0.85 -2.34 7.20
C PHE A 58 2.22 -1.78 7.55
N ASN A 59 3.06 -2.62 8.12
CA ASN A 59 4.47 -2.32 8.31
C ASN A 59 5.26 -3.15 7.29
N ILE A 60 6.05 -2.48 6.47
CA ILE A 60 6.87 -3.12 5.44
C ILE A 60 8.31 -2.66 5.55
N LYS A 61 9.20 -3.30 4.82
CA LYS A 61 10.59 -2.86 4.72
C LYS A 61 10.67 -1.65 3.78
N PRO A 62 11.31 -0.53 4.19
CA PRO A 62 11.37 0.68 3.35
C PRO A 62 11.93 0.44 1.96
N TYR A 63 12.94 -0.43 1.84
CA TYR A 63 13.57 -0.69 0.54
C TYR A 63 12.69 -1.46 -0.44
N GLU A 64 11.57 -2.02 0.04
CA GLU A 64 10.63 -2.73 -0.82
C GLU A 64 9.54 -1.83 -1.39
N TYR A 65 9.44 -0.58 -0.91
CA TYR A 65 8.42 0.34 -1.36
C TYR A 65 8.95 1.25 -2.48
N GLU A 66 8.23 1.28 -3.60
CA GLU A 66 8.61 2.06 -4.77
C GLU A 66 7.55 3.11 -5.12
N ASN A 67 6.95 3.72 -4.10
CA ASN A 67 5.93 4.76 -4.22
C ASN A 67 4.65 4.31 -4.93
N GLU A 68 4.30 3.05 -4.79
CA GLU A 68 3.05 2.54 -5.32
C GLU A 68 1.86 3.23 -4.63
N LYS A 69 0.77 3.39 -5.37
CA LYS A 69 -0.43 4.07 -4.88
C LYS A 69 -1.49 3.10 -4.35
N TYR A 70 -1.42 1.85 -4.77
CA TYR A 70 -2.43 0.84 -4.45
C TYR A 70 -1.79 -0.46 -4.05
N LEU A 71 -2.53 -1.25 -3.27
CA LEU A 71 -2.13 -2.61 -2.93
C LEU A 71 -3.36 -3.51 -2.86
N ILE A 72 -3.13 -4.82 -2.93
CA ILE A 72 -4.17 -5.83 -2.73
C ILE A 72 -3.80 -6.67 -1.52
N PHE A 73 -4.73 -6.84 -0.63
CA PHE A 73 -4.61 -7.71 0.53
C PHE A 73 -5.90 -8.53 0.68
N GLU A 74 -5.77 -9.85 0.72
CA GLU A 74 -6.92 -10.78 0.84
C GLU A 74 -8.01 -10.47 -0.20
N ASN A 75 -7.62 -10.33 -1.46
CA ASN A 75 -8.51 -10.05 -2.59
C ASN A 75 -9.24 -8.70 -2.53
N GLN A 76 -8.83 -7.81 -1.64
CA GLN A 76 -9.38 -6.46 -1.53
C GLN A 76 -8.34 -5.44 -1.93
N LYS A 77 -8.71 -4.53 -2.82
CA LYS A 77 -7.84 -3.42 -3.23
C LYS A 77 -7.92 -2.29 -2.22
N TYR A 78 -6.77 -1.74 -1.89
CA TYR A 78 -6.64 -0.60 -0.98
C TYR A 78 -5.84 0.50 -1.65
N LYS A 79 -6.18 1.75 -1.33
CA LYS A 79 -5.41 2.91 -1.73
C LYS A 79 -4.47 3.28 -0.58
N ILE A 80 -3.20 3.51 -0.91
CA ILE A 80 -2.21 3.96 0.08
C ILE A 80 -2.38 5.45 0.29
N GLU A 81 -2.89 5.82 1.45
CA GLU A 81 -3.20 7.22 1.77
C GLU A 81 -2.00 7.96 2.36
N ARG A 82 -1.20 7.26 3.17
CA ARG A 82 -0.08 7.86 3.87
C ARG A 82 1.02 6.83 4.11
N THR A 83 2.25 7.30 4.07
CA THR A 83 3.42 6.51 4.46
C THR A 83 4.18 7.23 5.55
N TYR A 84 4.82 6.48 6.44
CA TYR A 84 5.67 7.01 7.49
C TYR A 84 6.86 6.09 7.70
N GLU A 85 8.05 6.57 7.37
CA GLU A 85 9.28 5.81 7.56
C GLU A 85 9.80 6.07 8.97
N LYS A 86 9.70 5.05 9.83
CA LYS A 86 10.14 5.16 11.22
C LYS A 86 11.66 5.06 11.34
N ASP A 87 12.25 4.14 10.58
CA ASP A 87 13.69 3.90 10.56
C ASP A 87 14.05 3.13 9.29
N SER A 88 15.28 2.66 9.18
CA SER A 88 15.76 1.96 7.99
C SER A 88 15.09 0.60 7.77
N GLU A 89 14.42 0.07 8.77
CA GLU A 89 13.79 -1.25 8.73
C GLU A 89 12.25 -1.20 8.72
N ASN A 90 11.66 -0.03 9.01
CA ASN A 90 10.23 0.07 9.27
C ASN A 90 9.60 1.22 8.50
N LEU A 91 8.70 0.90 7.58
CA LEU A 91 7.84 1.85 6.89
C LEU A 91 6.39 1.49 7.16
N GLU A 92 5.65 2.43 7.74
CA GLU A 92 4.20 2.27 7.93
C GLU A 92 3.47 2.82 6.72
N ILE A 93 2.58 2.01 6.16
CA ILE A 93 1.68 2.45 5.09
C ILE A 93 0.24 2.34 5.61
N VAL A 94 -0.50 3.42 5.49
CA VAL A 94 -1.88 3.51 5.97
C VAL A 94 -2.80 3.61 4.78
N CYS A 95 -3.81 2.76 4.74
CA CYS A 95 -4.60 2.53 3.53
C CYS A 95 -6.10 2.65 3.79
N SER A 96 -6.82 3.00 2.74
CA SER A 96 -8.28 3.01 2.70
C SER A 96 -8.77 2.00 1.67
N LYS A 97 -9.92 1.38 1.97
CA LYS A 97 -10.52 0.41 1.07
C LYS A 97 -11.04 1.10 -0.19
N VAL A 98 -10.72 0.52 -1.34
CA VAL A 98 -11.26 0.95 -2.63
C VAL A 98 -12.55 0.20 -2.86
N ILE A 99 -13.63 0.96 -3.06
CA ILE A 99 -14.96 0.41 -3.25
C ILE A 99 -15.25 0.20 -4.73
#